data_ef945b856928bc6c60d23b87a9344c33
#
_entry.id   ef945b856928bc6c60d23b87a9344c33
#
_cell.length_a   1.000
_cell.length_b   1.000
_cell.length_c   1.000
_cell.angle_alpha   90.00
_cell.angle_beta   90.00
_cell.angle_gamma   90.00
#
_symmetry.space_group_name_H-M   'P 1'
#
loop_
_entity.id
_entity.type
_entity.pdbx_description
1 polymer ?
#
loop_
_entity_poly.entity_id
_entity_poly.type
_entity_poly.pdbx_seq_one_letter_code
_entity_poly.pdbx_strand_id
1 'polypeptide(L)'
;MSGIKISVVAPMHNEEGNVVPLYEDISRVLTRLEQPYEIIFVNDLSADGTLASMKTIQNRDPHFHFVDLETNVGENWALLAGVSKARGEVLMTIDGDYQNDPAYIPALLEELSNGYRVVSGRRRQRVDKLWSRLLPSQIANSLIRFVSGVPVHDCGCGLKAYRREVLDGKFVPEGFMNRFSPTALGVRPHEFAEVEVVDRPRISGQSHYGLNRVFFVLRDLAALPFAVRGPARWIGRFRLLKWFSLAVAVLLALTGRWGLGAAALLLALIAFSNVWNLDRFIRAQTDPEFRIKEYR
;
A
#
# COMPACT_ATOMS: atom_id res chain seq x y z
N MET A 1 -1.94 11.49 -25.78
CA MET A 1 -1.31 11.45 -24.46
C MET A 1 -1.85 12.62 -23.66
N SER A 2 -2.36 12.41 -22.45
CA SER A 2 -2.80 13.50 -21.57
C SER A 2 -1.57 14.34 -21.27
N GLY A 3 -1.53 15.63 -21.46
CA GLY A 3 -0.38 16.48 -21.15
C GLY A 3 0.00 16.55 -19.65
N ILE A 4 -0.65 15.72 -18.78
CA ILE A 4 -0.41 15.67 -17.33
C ILE A 4 0.90 14.93 -17.04
N LYS A 5 1.77 15.53 -16.23
CA LYS A 5 3.06 14.97 -15.81
C LYS A 5 2.97 14.30 -14.45
N ILE A 6 2.27 14.90 -13.50
CA ILE A 6 2.25 14.45 -12.09
C ILE A 6 0.79 14.27 -11.67
N SER A 7 0.45 13.11 -11.12
CA SER A 7 -0.80 12.86 -10.38
C SER A 7 -0.48 12.58 -8.92
N VAL A 8 -1.06 13.33 -8.01
CA VAL A 8 -0.99 13.08 -6.57
C VAL A 8 -2.29 12.49 -6.09
N VAL A 9 -2.25 11.31 -5.48
CA VAL A 9 -3.43 10.56 -5.01
C VAL A 9 -3.42 10.46 -3.49
N ALA A 10 -4.53 10.83 -2.85
CA ALA A 10 -4.72 10.72 -1.40
C ALA A 10 -6.04 10.04 -1.06
N PRO A 11 -6.02 8.87 -0.37
CA PRO A 11 -7.22 8.25 0.19
C PRO A 11 -7.68 9.01 1.44
N MET A 12 -9.00 9.20 1.59
CA MET A 12 -9.63 9.96 2.67
C MET A 12 -10.78 9.17 3.27
N HIS A 13 -10.79 9.00 4.58
CA HIS A 13 -11.91 8.43 5.32
C HIS A 13 -12.13 9.15 6.64
N ASN A 14 -13.20 9.95 6.73
CA ASN A 14 -13.51 10.80 7.88
C ASN A 14 -12.36 11.77 8.22
N GLU A 15 -11.91 12.50 7.21
CA GLU A 15 -10.78 13.43 7.27
C GLU A 15 -11.20 14.87 6.92
N GLU A 16 -12.44 15.27 7.24
CA GLU A 16 -13.02 16.59 6.92
C GLU A 16 -12.07 17.74 7.22
N GLY A 17 -11.42 17.73 8.40
CA GLY A 17 -10.50 18.78 8.83
C GLY A 17 -9.17 18.81 8.06
N ASN A 18 -8.82 17.75 7.35
CA ASN A 18 -7.55 17.60 6.65
C ASN A 18 -7.67 17.84 5.13
N VAL A 19 -8.87 17.74 4.56
CA VAL A 19 -9.10 17.87 3.10
C VAL A 19 -8.54 19.18 2.55
N VAL A 20 -8.98 20.31 3.10
CA VAL A 20 -8.58 21.63 2.58
C VAL A 20 -7.09 21.92 2.83
N PRO A 21 -6.55 21.75 4.07
CA PRO A 21 -5.14 22.01 4.32
C PRO A 21 -4.20 21.17 3.46
N LEU A 22 -4.50 19.87 3.28
CA LEU A 22 -3.68 18.97 2.47
C LEU A 22 -3.71 19.37 0.99
N TYR A 23 -4.91 19.68 0.46
CA TYR A 23 -5.05 20.17 -0.91
C TYR A 23 -4.24 21.46 -1.15
N GLU A 24 -4.35 22.44 -0.25
CA GLU A 24 -3.66 23.72 -0.39
C GLU A 24 -2.14 23.57 -0.39
N ASP A 25 -1.61 22.69 0.48
CA ASP A 25 -0.18 22.44 0.53
C ASP A 25 0.32 21.69 -0.70
N ILE A 26 -0.39 20.66 -1.16
CA ILE A 26 -0.04 19.94 -2.40
C ILE A 26 -0.09 20.90 -3.60
N SER A 27 -1.19 21.65 -3.76
CA SER A 27 -1.38 22.59 -4.86
C SER A 27 -0.28 23.65 -4.88
N ARG A 28 0.09 24.20 -3.70
CA ARG A 28 1.18 25.18 -3.57
C ARG A 28 2.53 24.63 -4.04
N VAL A 29 2.84 23.38 -3.69
CA VAL A 29 4.09 22.74 -4.11
C VAL A 29 4.09 22.44 -5.59
N LEU A 30 3.02 21.85 -6.12
CA LEU A 30 2.93 21.46 -7.53
C LEU A 30 2.92 22.67 -8.48
N THR A 31 2.24 23.76 -8.10
CA THR A 31 2.24 25.00 -8.88
C THR A 31 3.65 25.57 -9.06
N ARG A 32 4.51 25.47 -8.03
CA ARG A 32 5.90 25.95 -8.12
C ARG A 32 6.79 25.10 -9.02
N LEU A 33 6.38 23.86 -9.33
CA LEU A 33 7.13 22.99 -10.23
C LEU A 33 6.93 23.34 -11.71
N GLU A 34 5.95 24.18 -12.02
CA GLU A 34 5.63 24.65 -13.39
C GLU A 34 5.42 23.49 -14.39
N GLN A 35 4.96 22.34 -13.90
CA GLN A 35 4.63 21.15 -14.68
C GLN A 35 3.13 20.87 -14.63
N PRO A 36 2.51 20.37 -15.70
CA PRO A 36 1.11 19.97 -15.68
C PRO A 36 0.84 18.89 -14.63
N TYR A 37 -0.11 19.13 -13.74
CA TYR A 37 -0.43 18.24 -12.64
C TYR A 37 -1.94 18.03 -12.46
N GLU A 38 -2.28 17.02 -11.70
CA GLU A 38 -3.61 16.81 -11.12
C GLU A 38 -3.50 16.28 -9.69
N ILE A 39 -4.50 16.59 -8.87
CA ILE A 39 -4.65 16.12 -7.49
C ILE A 39 -5.94 15.31 -7.45
N ILE A 40 -5.88 14.09 -6.94
CA ILE A 40 -7.02 13.17 -6.88
C ILE A 40 -7.22 12.73 -5.43
N PHE A 41 -8.30 13.18 -4.79
CA PHE A 41 -8.67 12.67 -3.48
C PHE A 41 -9.74 11.60 -3.62
N VAL A 42 -9.64 10.55 -2.82
CA VAL A 42 -10.55 9.40 -2.88
C VAL A 42 -11.34 9.32 -1.58
N ASN A 43 -12.64 9.55 -1.65
CA ASN A 43 -13.53 9.37 -0.52
C ASN A 43 -13.86 7.88 -0.36
N ASP A 44 -13.36 7.27 0.71
CA ASP A 44 -13.62 5.88 1.08
C ASP A 44 -14.85 5.76 1.99
N LEU A 45 -16.01 6.23 1.48
CA LEU A 45 -17.31 6.25 2.18
C LEU A 45 -17.23 6.97 3.54
N SER A 46 -16.79 8.23 3.56
CA SER A 46 -16.79 9.05 4.78
C SER A 46 -18.22 9.38 5.23
N ALA A 47 -18.43 9.43 6.56
CA ALA A 47 -19.69 9.80 7.19
C ALA A 47 -19.75 11.28 7.61
N ASP A 48 -18.62 11.99 7.57
CA ASP A 48 -18.48 13.42 7.92
C ASP A 48 -18.51 14.32 6.67
N GLY A 49 -18.07 15.57 6.80
CA GLY A 49 -18.03 16.56 5.72
C GLY A 49 -16.89 16.36 4.69
N THR A 50 -16.13 15.26 4.72
CA THR A 50 -15.00 14.98 3.82
C THR A 50 -15.40 15.13 2.34
N LEU A 51 -16.45 14.46 1.89
CA LEU A 51 -16.91 14.53 0.50
C LEU A 51 -17.42 15.92 0.11
N ALA A 52 -18.10 16.61 1.02
CA ALA A 52 -18.58 17.97 0.77
C ALA A 52 -17.42 18.95 0.57
N SER A 53 -16.37 18.82 1.35
CA SER A 53 -15.14 19.61 1.22
C SER A 53 -14.44 19.35 -0.13
N MET A 54 -14.34 18.09 -0.57
CA MET A 54 -13.80 17.73 -1.89
C MET A 54 -14.59 18.36 -3.04
N LYS A 55 -15.91 18.29 -3.01
CA LYS A 55 -16.80 18.90 -4.02
C LYS A 55 -16.63 20.40 -4.08
N THR A 56 -16.43 21.04 -2.93
CA THR A 56 -16.19 22.51 -2.87
C THR A 56 -14.88 22.87 -3.56
N ILE A 57 -13.81 22.09 -3.36
CA ILE A 57 -12.51 22.33 -4.02
C ILE A 57 -12.64 22.11 -5.52
N GLN A 58 -13.26 21.02 -5.96
CA GLN A 58 -13.41 20.66 -7.36
C GLN A 58 -14.14 21.74 -8.17
N ASN A 59 -15.12 22.42 -7.57
CA ASN A 59 -15.85 23.50 -8.23
C ASN A 59 -15.00 24.76 -8.50
N ARG A 60 -13.84 24.92 -7.84
CA ARG A 60 -12.98 26.11 -7.94
C ARG A 60 -11.61 25.86 -8.58
N ASP A 61 -11.17 24.59 -8.63
CA ASP A 61 -9.87 24.23 -9.22
C ASP A 61 -10.00 23.08 -10.22
N PRO A 62 -9.74 23.31 -11.51
CA PRO A 62 -9.80 22.28 -12.55
C PRO A 62 -8.69 21.22 -12.45
N HIS A 63 -7.65 21.44 -11.65
CA HIS A 63 -6.59 20.46 -11.39
C HIS A 63 -6.95 19.47 -10.28
N PHE A 64 -8.00 19.77 -9.51
CA PHE A 64 -8.47 18.89 -8.46
C PHE A 64 -9.61 18.00 -8.95
N HIS A 65 -9.47 16.71 -8.66
CA HIS A 65 -10.46 15.68 -8.93
C HIS A 65 -10.78 14.92 -7.66
N PHE A 66 -11.96 14.33 -7.60
CA PHE A 66 -12.28 13.37 -6.54
C PHE A 66 -12.90 12.09 -7.09
N VAL A 67 -12.68 11.00 -6.35
CA VAL A 67 -13.34 9.71 -6.54
C VAL A 67 -14.19 9.44 -5.31
N ASP A 68 -15.48 9.14 -5.48
CA ASP A 68 -16.37 8.71 -4.41
C ASP A 68 -16.64 7.21 -4.55
N LEU A 69 -16.38 6.42 -3.51
CA LEU A 69 -16.55 4.97 -3.52
C LEU A 69 -17.94 4.58 -2.99
N GLU A 70 -18.49 3.46 -3.49
CA GLU A 70 -19.80 2.93 -3.06
C GLU A 70 -19.75 2.32 -1.66
N THR A 71 -18.59 1.77 -1.27
CA THR A 71 -18.39 1.09 0.02
C THR A 71 -17.03 1.47 0.59
N ASN A 72 -16.88 1.39 1.91
CA ASN A 72 -15.57 1.49 2.54
C ASN A 72 -14.76 0.23 2.23
N VAL A 73 -13.67 0.41 1.52
CA VAL A 73 -12.79 -0.67 1.04
C VAL A 73 -11.41 -0.65 1.69
N GLY A 74 -11.14 0.38 2.49
CA GLY A 74 -9.86 0.62 3.16
C GLY A 74 -8.85 1.37 2.28
N GLU A 75 -7.88 1.96 2.96
CA GLU A 75 -6.88 2.90 2.44
C GLU A 75 -6.23 2.45 1.12
N ASN A 76 -5.85 1.17 1.02
CA ASN A 76 -5.14 0.66 -0.16
C ASN A 76 -6.01 0.54 -1.40
N TRP A 77 -7.22 0.04 -1.24
CA TRP A 77 -8.14 -0.05 -2.36
C TRP A 77 -8.65 1.32 -2.79
N ALA A 78 -8.85 2.25 -1.83
CA ALA A 78 -9.15 3.64 -2.13
C ALA A 78 -7.99 4.28 -2.92
N LEU A 79 -6.73 4.07 -2.48
CA LEU A 79 -5.55 4.54 -3.22
C LEU A 79 -5.52 4.01 -4.65
N LEU A 80 -5.74 2.70 -4.85
CA LEU A 80 -5.75 2.08 -6.17
C LEU A 80 -6.92 2.56 -7.04
N ALA A 81 -8.06 2.88 -6.45
CA ALA A 81 -9.17 3.51 -7.16
C ALA A 81 -8.77 4.88 -7.71
N GLY A 82 -8.09 5.70 -6.92
CA GLY A 82 -7.53 6.98 -7.38
C GLY A 82 -6.48 6.81 -8.47
N VAL A 83 -5.54 5.88 -8.29
CA VAL A 83 -4.51 5.54 -9.29
C VAL A 83 -5.13 5.11 -10.61
N SER A 84 -6.26 4.38 -10.60
CA SER A 84 -6.96 3.97 -11.83
C SER A 84 -7.51 5.14 -12.65
N LYS A 85 -7.72 6.31 -12.03
CA LYS A 85 -8.18 7.55 -12.68
C LYS A 85 -7.06 8.51 -13.00
N ALA A 86 -5.89 8.33 -12.40
CA ALA A 86 -4.75 9.19 -12.60
C ALA A 86 -4.20 9.12 -14.03
N ARG A 87 -3.76 10.25 -14.57
CA ARG A 87 -3.29 10.43 -15.96
C ARG A 87 -1.81 10.81 -16.08
N GLY A 88 -1.17 11.18 -14.96
CA GLY A 88 0.22 11.63 -14.90
C GLY A 88 1.23 10.54 -15.28
N GLU A 89 2.37 10.94 -15.83
CA GLU A 89 3.52 10.05 -16.09
C GLU A 89 4.18 9.58 -14.79
N VAL A 90 4.09 10.42 -13.75
CA VAL A 90 4.48 10.13 -12.38
C VAL A 90 3.24 10.07 -11.51
N LEU A 91 3.13 8.99 -10.74
CA LEU A 91 2.07 8.79 -9.76
C LEU A 91 2.67 8.97 -8.36
N MET A 92 2.09 9.84 -7.57
CA MET A 92 2.48 10.07 -6.19
C MET A 92 1.35 9.70 -5.25
N THR A 93 1.69 9.12 -4.13
CA THR A 93 0.75 8.78 -3.05
C THR A 93 1.08 9.62 -1.82
N ILE A 94 0.05 9.98 -1.07
CA ILE A 94 0.19 10.69 0.21
C ILE A 94 -0.98 10.30 1.12
N ASP A 95 -0.74 10.14 2.43
CA ASP A 95 -1.81 9.82 3.39
C ASP A 95 -2.72 11.02 3.63
N GLY A 96 -4.02 10.76 3.81
CA GLY A 96 -5.04 11.79 4.00
C GLY A 96 -5.04 12.45 5.38
N ASP A 97 -4.30 11.90 6.34
CA ASP A 97 -4.28 12.34 7.75
C ASP A 97 -3.35 13.55 8.03
N TYR A 98 -2.83 14.17 6.97
CA TYR A 98 -1.98 15.37 7.01
C TYR A 98 -0.62 15.18 7.69
N GLN A 99 -0.21 13.95 8.02
CA GLN A 99 1.09 13.70 8.65
C GLN A 99 2.26 13.82 7.67
N ASN A 100 2.08 13.40 6.43
CA ASN A 100 3.12 13.54 5.40
C ASN A 100 3.19 14.99 4.89
N ASP A 101 4.39 15.54 4.82
CA ASP A 101 4.60 16.91 4.35
C ASP A 101 4.79 16.94 2.82
N PRO A 102 3.87 17.58 2.05
CA PRO A 102 4.01 17.76 0.61
C PRO A 102 5.28 18.50 0.18
N ALA A 103 5.93 19.23 1.08
CA ALA A 103 7.18 19.94 0.78
C ALA A 103 8.32 19.00 0.32
N TYR A 104 8.23 17.70 0.60
CA TYR A 104 9.19 16.69 0.11
C TYR A 104 8.90 16.17 -1.30
N ILE A 105 7.78 16.53 -1.93
CA ILE A 105 7.44 16.12 -3.30
C ILE A 105 8.59 16.40 -4.30
N PRO A 106 9.21 17.61 -4.33
CA PRO A 106 10.30 17.87 -5.25
C PRO A 106 11.50 16.93 -5.09
N ALA A 107 11.87 16.59 -3.85
CA ALA A 107 12.98 15.68 -3.58
C ALA A 107 12.71 14.24 -4.07
N LEU A 108 11.45 13.74 -3.95
CA LEU A 108 11.09 12.44 -4.50
C LEU A 108 11.12 12.46 -6.04
N LEU A 109 10.69 13.55 -6.66
CA LEU A 109 10.71 13.71 -8.12
C LEU A 109 12.15 13.79 -8.66
N GLU A 110 13.05 14.43 -7.92
CA GLU A 110 14.48 14.50 -8.25
C GLU A 110 15.08 13.08 -8.30
N GLU A 111 14.84 12.24 -7.30
CA GLU A 111 15.29 10.85 -7.31
C GLU A 111 14.69 10.02 -8.46
N LEU A 112 13.42 10.23 -8.81
CA LEU A 112 12.87 9.62 -10.02
C LEU A 112 13.61 10.09 -11.29
N SER A 113 14.03 11.36 -11.35
CA SER A 113 14.81 11.87 -12.49
C SER A 113 16.22 11.26 -12.58
N ASN A 114 16.79 10.84 -11.44
CA ASN A 114 18.04 10.13 -11.34
C ASN A 114 17.98 8.67 -11.84
N GLY A 115 16.79 8.22 -12.30
CA GLY A 115 16.62 6.92 -12.94
C GLY A 115 15.93 5.86 -12.07
N TYR A 116 15.60 6.17 -10.83
CA TYR A 116 14.80 5.27 -10.00
C TYR A 116 13.37 5.15 -10.53
N ARG A 117 12.72 4.03 -10.27
CA ARG A 117 11.34 3.78 -10.70
C ARG A 117 10.34 3.96 -9.57
N VAL A 118 10.80 3.77 -8.34
CA VAL A 118 10.02 4.00 -7.11
C VAL A 118 10.91 4.73 -6.12
N VAL A 119 10.35 5.78 -5.52
CA VAL A 119 10.99 6.54 -4.43
C VAL A 119 10.01 6.61 -3.27
N SER A 120 10.44 6.25 -2.06
CA SER A 120 9.63 6.28 -0.85
C SER A 120 10.17 7.30 0.16
N GLY A 121 9.30 7.97 0.88
CA GLY A 121 9.70 8.69 2.07
C GLY A 121 10.22 7.73 3.14
N ARG A 122 11.27 8.12 3.86
CA ARG A 122 11.79 7.44 5.06
C ARG A 122 11.73 8.40 6.22
N ARG A 123 10.87 8.12 7.19
CA ARG A 123 10.67 8.99 8.34
C ARG A 123 11.87 8.96 9.28
N ARG A 124 12.51 10.12 9.44
CA ARG A 124 13.73 10.28 10.24
C ARG A 124 13.48 10.13 11.75
N GLN A 125 12.33 10.65 12.22
CA GLN A 125 11.92 10.56 13.62
C GLN A 125 10.44 10.14 13.65
N ARG A 126 10.15 8.97 14.18
CA ARG A 126 8.78 8.61 14.53
C ARG A 126 8.44 9.21 15.89
N VAL A 127 7.46 10.10 15.93
CA VAL A 127 6.94 10.73 17.14
C VAL A 127 6.22 9.70 18.05
N ASP A 128 6.09 8.47 17.63
CA ASP A 128 5.40 7.39 18.34
C ASP A 128 6.21 6.87 19.56
N LYS A 129 5.50 6.50 20.63
CA LYS A 129 6.04 5.96 21.89
C LYS A 129 7.01 4.81 21.64
N LEU A 130 8.27 5.02 22.05
CA LEU A 130 9.51 4.37 21.63
C LEU A 130 9.56 2.83 21.71
N TRP A 131 8.94 2.17 22.66
CA TRP A 131 9.25 0.75 22.94
C TRP A 131 8.21 -0.26 22.44
N SER A 132 6.93 0.10 22.39
CA SER A 132 5.88 -0.86 22.01
C SER A 132 5.62 -0.95 20.51
N ARG A 133 6.05 0.05 19.72
CA ARG A 133 5.77 0.12 18.28
C ARG A 133 7.02 0.13 17.38
N LEU A 134 8.16 0.66 17.84
CA LEU A 134 9.38 0.73 17.05
C LEU A 134 10.05 -0.63 16.84
N LEU A 135 10.20 -1.44 17.89
CA LEU A 135 10.83 -2.75 17.81
C LEU A 135 10.10 -3.71 16.86
N PRO A 136 8.78 -3.91 16.94
CA PRO A 136 8.06 -4.76 16.00
C PRO A 136 8.13 -4.25 14.56
N SER A 137 8.12 -2.93 14.34
CA SER A 137 8.21 -2.38 12.97
C SER A 137 9.61 -2.52 12.38
N GLN A 138 10.67 -2.35 13.18
CA GLN A 138 12.06 -2.54 12.71
C GLN A 138 12.34 -4.01 12.36
N ILE A 139 11.87 -4.94 13.18
CA ILE A 139 11.96 -6.38 12.90
C ILE A 139 11.19 -6.70 11.61
N ALA A 140 9.96 -6.20 11.46
CA ALA A 140 9.17 -6.40 10.25
C ALA A 140 9.87 -5.82 9.01
N ASN A 141 10.38 -4.59 9.06
CA ASN A 141 11.11 -3.96 7.96
C ASN A 141 12.40 -4.71 7.61
N SER A 142 13.13 -5.21 8.61
CA SER A 142 14.34 -6.02 8.39
C SER A 142 14.02 -7.35 7.72
N LEU A 143 12.93 -8.00 8.14
CA LEU A 143 12.46 -9.24 7.55
C LEU A 143 11.95 -9.03 6.11
N ILE A 144 11.25 -7.93 5.87
CA ILE A 144 10.82 -7.52 4.52
C ILE A 144 12.04 -7.33 3.61
N ARG A 145 13.06 -6.58 4.05
CA ARG A 145 14.30 -6.40 3.29
C ARG A 145 14.99 -7.72 2.98
N PHE A 146 15.10 -8.59 3.96
CA PHE A 146 15.72 -9.90 3.78
C PHE A 146 15.00 -10.77 2.74
N VAL A 147 13.66 -10.82 2.82
CA VAL A 147 12.84 -11.64 1.90
C VAL A 147 12.72 -11.00 0.51
N SER A 148 12.59 -9.68 0.44
CA SER A 148 12.38 -8.95 -0.81
C SER A 148 13.65 -8.60 -1.56
N GLY A 149 14.76 -8.45 -0.84
CA GLY A 149 16.01 -7.91 -1.37
C GLY A 149 15.97 -6.40 -1.64
N VAL A 150 14.82 -5.73 -1.51
CA VAL A 150 14.67 -4.28 -1.73
C VAL A 150 15.09 -3.54 -0.45
N PRO A 151 15.94 -2.49 -0.51
CA PRO A 151 16.50 -1.81 0.66
C PRO A 151 15.52 -0.83 1.32
N VAL A 152 14.29 -1.25 1.60
CA VAL A 152 13.25 -0.44 2.24
C VAL A 152 13.50 -0.36 3.75
N HIS A 153 13.64 0.86 4.28
CA HIS A 153 13.78 1.10 5.72
C HIS A 153 12.47 1.50 6.39
N ASP A 154 11.58 2.19 5.68
CA ASP A 154 10.26 2.56 6.17
C ASP A 154 9.15 2.20 5.19
N CYS A 155 8.63 0.98 5.31
CA CYS A 155 7.54 0.50 4.48
C CYS A 155 6.21 1.23 4.72
N GLY A 156 6.07 1.89 5.86
CA GLY A 156 4.81 2.50 6.30
C GLY A 156 4.70 4.01 6.01
N CYS A 157 5.59 4.61 5.26
CA CYS A 157 5.43 5.99 4.81
C CYS A 157 4.45 6.06 3.64
N GLY A 158 3.41 6.91 3.73
CA GLY A 158 2.42 7.09 2.67
C GLY A 158 2.93 7.93 1.50
N LEU A 159 3.93 8.79 1.74
CA LEU A 159 4.51 9.63 0.71
C LEU A 159 5.46 8.81 -0.17
N LYS A 160 5.03 8.48 -1.38
CA LYS A 160 5.81 7.72 -2.37
C LYS A 160 5.59 8.28 -3.76
N ALA A 161 6.58 8.11 -4.61
CA ALA A 161 6.54 8.47 -6.02
C ALA A 161 6.85 7.24 -6.88
N TYR A 162 6.10 7.06 -7.96
CA TYR A 162 6.20 5.92 -8.86
C TYR A 162 6.22 6.41 -10.30
N ARG A 163 7.04 5.81 -11.15
CA ARG A 163 6.81 5.88 -12.58
C ARG A 163 5.52 5.13 -12.92
N ARG A 164 4.68 5.69 -13.80
CA ARG A 164 3.37 5.12 -14.15
C ARG A 164 3.43 3.63 -14.47
N GLU A 165 4.40 3.19 -15.25
CA GLU A 165 4.54 1.80 -15.67
C GLU A 165 4.71 0.79 -14.52
N VAL A 166 5.03 1.28 -13.32
CA VAL A 166 5.14 0.43 -12.11
C VAL A 166 3.77 0.07 -11.56
N LEU A 167 2.81 1.00 -11.62
CA LEU A 167 1.46 0.83 -11.07
C LEU A 167 0.40 0.52 -12.13
N ASP A 168 0.68 0.83 -13.41
CA ASP A 168 -0.33 0.76 -14.47
C ASP A 168 -0.89 -0.66 -14.63
N GLY A 169 -2.21 -0.78 -14.54
CA GLY A 169 -2.92 -2.05 -14.61
C GLY A 169 -2.62 -3.05 -13.50
N LYS A 170 -1.92 -2.64 -12.42
CA LYS A 170 -1.58 -3.53 -11.32
C LYS A 170 -2.42 -3.22 -10.09
N PHE A 171 -3.28 -4.14 -9.74
CA PHE A 171 -4.03 -4.11 -8.49
C PHE A 171 -3.43 -5.11 -7.50
N VAL A 172 -3.02 -4.62 -6.34
CA VAL A 172 -2.35 -5.42 -5.31
C VAL A 172 -3.22 -5.40 -4.06
N PRO A 173 -3.61 -6.55 -3.49
CA PRO A 173 -4.51 -6.58 -2.34
C PRO A 173 -3.93 -5.88 -1.13
N GLU A 174 -4.82 -5.47 -0.21
CA GLU A 174 -4.46 -4.87 1.06
C GLU A 174 -3.37 -5.68 1.79
N GLY A 175 -2.45 -4.99 2.44
CA GLY A 175 -1.28 -5.59 3.06
C GLY A 175 -0.06 -5.68 2.13
N PHE A 176 -0.22 -6.13 0.89
CA PHE A 176 0.87 -6.14 -0.09
C PHE A 176 1.20 -4.74 -0.59
N MET A 177 0.19 -3.89 -0.84
CA MET A 177 0.42 -2.55 -1.37
C MET A 177 1.11 -1.63 -0.36
N ASN A 178 0.67 -1.62 0.90
CA ASN A 178 1.20 -0.71 1.92
C ASN A 178 2.64 -1.01 2.31
N ARG A 179 2.99 -2.30 2.48
CA ARG A 179 4.26 -2.69 3.09
C ARG A 179 5.26 -3.26 2.11
N PHE A 180 4.75 -3.90 1.07
CA PHE A 180 5.58 -4.62 0.12
C PHE A 180 5.50 -4.01 -1.27
N SER A 181 4.96 -2.77 -1.39
CA SER A 181 4.65 -2.17 -2.69
C SER A 181 5.80 -2.27 -3.70
N PRO A 182 7.06 -1.90 -3.38
CA PRO A 182 8.12 -2.02 -4.37
C PRO A 182 8.31 -3.46 -4.86
N THR A 183 8.35 -4.42 -3.93
CA THR A 183 8.56 -5.84 -4.27
C THR A 183 7.33 -6.46 -4.92
N ALA A 184 6.13 -6.20 -4.38
CA ALA A 184 4.87 -6.71 -4.94
C ALA A 184 4.62 -6.20 -6.37
N LEU A 185 5.13 -5.01 -6.68
CA LEU A 185 5.09 -4.40 -8.01
C LEU A 185 6.25 -4.84 -8.93
N GLY A 186 7.14 -5.72 -8.44
CA GLY A 186 8.25 -6.26 -9.22
C GLY A 186 9.42 -5.29 -9.40
N VAL A 187 9.57 -4.32 -8.52
CA VAL A 187 10.69 -3.36 -8.53
C VAL A 187 11.95 -4.04 -8.01
N ARG A 188 13.06 -3.83 -8.70
CA ARG A 188 14.37 -4.36 -8.34
C ARG A 188 15.08 -3.46 -7.34
N PRO A 189 16.05 -3.97 -6.55
CA PRO A 189 16.75 -3.17 -5.55
C PRO A 189 17.37 -1.87 -6.07
N HIS A 190 17.95 -1.89 -7.26
CA HIS A 190 18.60 -0.73 -7.89
C HIS A 190 17.61 0.26 -8.54
N GLU A 191 16.33 -0.10 -8.63
CA GLU A 191 15.26 0.75 -9.16
C GLU A 191 14.53 1.52 -8.03
N PHE A 192 14.94 1.31 -6.77
CA PHE A 192 14.29 1.85 -5.58
C PHE A 192 15.23 2.81 -4.83
N ALA A 193 14.68 3.95 -4.37
CA ALA A 193 15.35 4.89 -3.48
C ALA A 193 14.47 5.34 -2.34
N GLU A 194 15.06 5.89 -1.30
CA GLU A 194 14.37 6.54 -0.18
C GLU A 194 14.87 7.97 0.01
N VAL A 195 13.96 8.88 0.32
CA VAL A 195 14.23 10.26 0.72
C VAL A 195 13.88 10.43 2.20
N GLU A 196 14.78 10.99 2.99
CA GLU A 196 14.47 11.29 4.39
C GLU A 196 13.41 12.38 4.49
N VAL A 197 12.34 12.08 5.24
CA VAL A 197 11.21 12.98 5.48
C VAL A 197 10.93 13.11 6.97
N VAL A 198 10.30 14.19 7.36
CA VAL A 198 9.83 14.43 8.73
C VAL A 198 8.31 14.52 8.70
N ASP A 199 7.65 13.67 9.50
CA ASP A 199 6.20 13.74 9.65
C ASP A 199 5.78 14.95 10.45
N ARG A 200 4.65 15.52 10.08
CA ARG A 200 3.95 16.56 10.85
C ARG A 200 3.22 15.93 12.05
N PRO A 201 3.00 16.67 13.13
CA PRO A 201 2.08 16.24 14.18
C PRO A 201 0.68 16.01 13.59
N ARG A 202 0.00 14.93 14.00
CA ARG A 202 -1.40 14.68 13.58
C ARG A 202 -2.31 15.77 14.12
N ILE A 203 -3.16 16.35 13.27
CA ILE A 203 -4.10 17.41 13.65
C ILE A 203 -5.36 16.78 14.26
N SER A 204 -5.84 15.64 13.73
CA SER A 204 -7.07 14.96 14.15
C SER A 204 -6.95 13.44 13.94
N GLY A 205 -7.88 12.67 14.56
CA GLY A 205 -8.00 11.23 14.38
C GLY A 205 -7.31 10.36 15.45
N GLN A 206 -7.76 9.11 15.59
CA GLN A 206 -7.18 8.10 16.48
C GLN A 206 -6.45 7.01 15.71
N SER A 207 -5.34 6.53 16.25
CA SER A 207 -4.57 5.43 15.65
C SER A 207 -5.24 4.09 15.92
N HIS A 208 -5.74 3.43 14.90
CA HIS A 208 -6.43 2.11 14.97
C HIS A 208 -5.46 0.91 14.89
N TYR A 209 -4.31 0.93 15.57
CA TYR A 209 -3.31 -0.14 15.46
C TYR A 209 -3.37 -1.15 16.61
N GLY A 210 -3.73 -2.41 16.30
CA GLY A 210 -3.73 -3.56 17.21
C GLY A 210 -2.58 -4.56 16.99
N LEU A 211 -2.31 -5.43 17.99
CA LEU A 211 -1.28 -6.50 17.94
C LEU A 211 -1.51 -7.55 16.83
N ASN A 212 -2.74 -7.73 16.40
CA ASN A 212 -3.12 -8.65 15.30
C ASN A 212 -2.40 -8.34 13.98
N ARG A 213 -1.88 -7.13 13.82
CA ARG A 213 -1.16 -6.70 12.63
C ARG A 213 0.13 -7.49 12.36
N VAL A 214 0.85 -7.91 13.41
CA VAL A 214 2.09 -8.70 13.26
C VAL A 214 1.80 -10.02 12.56
N PHE A 215 0.71 -10.69 12.93
CA PHE A 215 0.30 -11.94 12.31
C PHE A 215 0.01 -11.77 10.81
N PHE A 216 -0.74 -10.73 10.44
CA PHE A 216 -1.03 -10.44 9.02
C PHE A 216 0.24 -10.10 8.22
N VAL A 217 1.19 -9.35 8.81
CA VAL A 217 2.48 -9.07 8.16
C VAL A 217 3.27 -10.35 7.90
N LEU A 218 3.39 -11.23 8.90
CA LEU A 218 4.13 -12.48 8.75
C LEU A 218 3.48 -13.40 7.71
N ARG A 219 2.16 -13.48 7.72
CA ARG A 219 1.39 -14.24 6.73
C ARG A 219 1.64 -13.75 5.30
N ASP A 220 1.53 -12.44 5.07
CA ASP A 220 1.68 -11.83 3.76
C ASP A 220 3.14 -11.90 3.30
N LEU A 221 4.10 -11.74 4.23
CA LEU A 221 5.52 -11.89 3.98
C LEU A 221 5.88 -13.32 3.54
N ALA A 222 5.26 -14.34 4.15
CA ALA A 222 5.45 -15.72 3.75
C ALA A 222 4.96 -16.01 2.31
N ALA A 223 3.93 -15.31 1.86
CA ALA A 223 3.38 -15.47 0.50
C ALA A 223 4.12 -14.61 -0.55
N LEU A 224 4.78 -13.51 -0.15
CA LEU A 224 5.38 -12.53 -1.05
C LEU A 224 6.32 -13.11 -2.12
N PRO A 225 7.31 -14.00 -1.81
CA PRO A 225 8.21 -14.57 -2.82
C PRO A 225 7.49 -15.35 -3.91
N PHE A 226 6.35 -15.93 -3.58
CA PHE A 226 5.55 -16.75 -4.48
C PHE A 226 4.57 -15.90 -5.28
N ALA A 227 4.04 -14.81 -4.69
CA ALA A 227 3.18 -13.85 -5.35
C ALA A 227 3.90 -13.16 -6.52
N VAL A 228 5.17 -12.77 -6.32
CA VAL A 228 5.98 -12.07 -7.33
C VAL A 228 6.50 -13.01 -8.43
N ARG A 229 6.75 -14.30 -8.10
CA ARG A 229 7.39 -15.27 -9.01
C ARG A 229 6.44 -16.20 -9.78
N GLY A 230 5.21 -15.78 -10.00
CA GLY A 230 4.19 -16.55 -10.72
C GLY A 230 3.23 -17.28 -9.77
N PRO A 231 2.27 -16.56 -9.20
CA PRO A 231 1.38 -17.04 -8.13
C PRO A 231 0.56 -18.27 -8.54
N ALA A 232 0.08 -18.36 -9.77
CA ALA A 232 -0.71 -19.49 -10.26
C ALA A 232 0.02 -20.84 -10.16
N ARG A 233 1.32 -20.87 -10.49
CA ARG A 233 2.17 -22.08 -10.38
C ARG A 233 2.30 -22.54 -8.92
N TRP A 234 2.47 -21.59 -8.02
CA TRP A 234 2.67 -21.88 -6.60
C TRP A 234 1.39 -22.30 -5.89
N ILE A 235 0.22 -21.79 -6.31
CA ILE A 235 -1.07 -22.26 -5.80
C ILE A 235 -1.23 -23.77 -5.97
N GLY A 236 -0.94 -24.30 -7.17
CA GLY A 236 -1.01 -25.74 -7.43
C GLY A 236 -0.09 -26.53 -6.51
N ARG A 237 1.16 -26.10 -6.32
CA ARG A 237 2.14 -26.74 -5.43
C ARG A 237 1.71 -26.71 -3.96
N PHE A 238 1.20 -25.58 -3.48
CA PHE A 238 0.70 -25.47 -2.10
C PHE A 238 -0.59 -26.24 -1.88
N ARG A 239 -1.46 -26.39 -2.86
CA ARG A 239 -2.64 -27.27 -2.79
C ARG A 239 -2.22 -28.73 -2.63
N LEU A 240 -1.25 -29.20 -3.39
CA LEU A 240 -0.71 -30.56 -3.26
C LEU A 240 -0.04 -30.75 -1.88
N LEU A 241 0.81 -29.81 -1.45
CA LEU A 241 1.47 -29.84 -0.16
C LEU A 241 0.46 -29.87 1.00
N LYS A 242 -0.61 -29.07 0.93
CA LYS A 242 -1.68 -29.06 1.94
C LYS A 242 -2.32 -30.43 2.09
N TRP A 243 -2.76 -31.05 1.00
CA TRP A 243 -3.42 -32.35 1.06
C TRP A 243 -2.49 -33.47 1.46
N PHE A 244 -1.24 -33.47 0.98
CA PHE A 244 -0.22 -34.42 1.39
C PHE A 244 0.08 -34.31 2.89
N SER A 245 0.31 -33.10 3.39
CA SER A 245 0.59 -32.89 4.81
C SER A 245 -0.58 -33.27 5.71
N LEU A 246 -1.82 -33.05 5.26
CA LEU A 246 -3.02 -33.46 5.98
C LEU A 246 -3.12 -35.00 6.07
N ALA A 247 -2.89 -35.69 4.96
CA ALA A 247 -2.88 -37.17 4.94
C ALA A 247 -1.79 -37.75 5.87
N VAL A 248 -0.59 -37.17 5.85
CA VAL A 248 0.52 -37.52 6.74
C VAL A 248 0.15 -37.27 8.21
N ALA A 249 -0.49 -36.15 8.52
CA ALA A 249 -0.92 -35.82 9.88
C ALA A 249 -1.91 -36.88 10.43
N VAL A 250 -2.89 -37.27 9.61
CA VAL A 250 -3.86 -38.31 9.97
C VAL A 250 -3.15 -39.68 10.22
N LEU A 251 -2.27 -40.07 9.31
CA LEU A 251 -1.51 -41.35 9.45
C LEU A 251 -0.67 -41.37 10.74
N LEU A 252 0.03 -40.24 11.03
CA LEU A 252 0.86 -40.13 12.23
C LEU A 252 0.02 -40.15 13.53
N ALA A 253 -1.17 -39.51 13.49
CA ALA A 253 -2.10 -39.55 14.60
C ALA A 253 -2.60 -40.99 14.87
N LEU A 254 -2.96 -41.74 13.82
CA LEU A 254 -3.40 -43.14 13.91
C LEU A 254 -2.31 -44.09 14.45
N THR A 255 -1.03 -43.74 14.21
CA THR A 255 0.12 -44.53 14.72
C THR A 255 0.62 -44.04 16.08
N GLY A 256 -0.11 -43.16 16.76
CA GLY A 256 0.25 -42.63 18.09
C GLY A 256 1.41 -41.61 18.10
N ARG A 257 1.86 -41.13 16.92
CA ARG A 257 2.97 -40.18 16.78
C ARG A 257 2.44 -38.73 16.77
N TRP A 258 1.77 -38.34 17.84
CA TRP A 258 1.03 -37.08 17.94
C TRP A 258 1.86 -35.81 17.68
N GLY A 259 3.11 -35.78 18.18
CA GLY A 259 4.01 -34.61 17.95
C GLY A 259 4.36 -34.39 16.50
N LEU A 260 4.66 -35.46 15.75
CA LEU A 260 4.91 -35.39 14.31
C LEU A 260 3.63 -35.07 13.51
N GLY A 261 2.49 -35.62 13.97
CA GLY A 261 1.17 -35.30 13.39
C GLY A 261 0.82 -33.84 13.53
N ALA A 262 1.10 -33.21 14.69
CA ALA A 262 0.91 -31.77 14.91
C ALA A 262 1.81 -30.93 13.99
N ALA A 263 3.07 -31.30 13.77
CA ALA A 263 3.96 -30.62 12.84
C ALA A 263 3.47 -30.71 11.39
N ALA A 264 2.98 -31.88 10.96
CA ALA A 264 2.38 -32.06 9.64
C ALA A 264 1.10 -31.22 9.47
N LEU A 265 0.26 -31.11 10.50
CA LEU A 265 -0.92 -30.25 10.50
C LEU A 265 -0.55 -28.78 10.38
N LEU A 266 0.48 -28.32 11.11
CA LEU A 266 0.99 -26.96 10.99
C LEU A 266 1.46 -26.66 9.57
N LEU A 267 2.17 -27.57 8.93
CA LEU A 267 2.60 -27.43 7.54
C LEU A 267 1.40 -27.33 6.58
N ALA A 268 0.35 -28.11 6.82
CA ALA A 268 -0.89 -28.04 6.05
C ALA A 268 -1.58 -26.67 6.20
N LEU A 269 -1.59 -26.11 7.41
CA LEU A 269 -2.14 -24.78 7.69
C LEU A 269 -1.34 -23.67 7.01
N ILE A 270 -0.01 -23.74 7.03
CA ILE A 270 0.88 -22.79 6.33
C ILE A 270 0.62 -22.89 4.83
N ALA A 271 0.53 -24.08 4.25
CA ALA A 271 0.24 -24.28 2.84
C ALA A 271 -1.16 -23.73 2.46
N PHE A 272 -2.16 -23.96 3.30
CA PHE A 272 -3.51 -23.38 3.12
C PHE A 272 -3.49 -21.85 3.12
N SER A 273 -2.81 -21.24 4.09
CA SER A 273 -2.65 -19.78 4.18
C SER A 273 -2.00 -19.20 2.92
N ASN A 274 -0.96 -19.85 2.39
CA ASN A 274 -0.32 -19.42 1.15
C ASN A 274 -1.26 -19.56 -0.07
N VAL A 275 -2.01 -20.65 -0.19
CA VAL A 275 -3.03 -20.81 -1.24
C VAL A 275 -4.01 -19.65 -1.20
N TRP A 276 -4.55 -19.34 -0.03
CA TRP A 276 -5.54 -18.27 0.16
C TRP A 276 -4.97 -16.89 -0.22
N ASN A 277 -3.74 -16.57 0.23
CA ASN A 277 -3.09 -15.31 -0.08
C ASN A 277 -2.78 -15.14 -1.58
N LEU A 278 -2.26 -16.21 -2.22
CA LEU A 278 -1.94 -16.17 -3.64
C LEU A 278 -3.19 -16.09 -4.51
N ASP A 279 -4.27 -16.77 -4.11
CA ASP A 279 -5.56 -16.71 -4.80
C ASP A 279 -6.16 -15.29 -4.70
N ARG A 280 -6.10 -14.68 -3.51
CA ARG A 280 -6.47 -13.28 -3.29
C ARG A 280 -5.63 -12.33 -4.16
N PHE A 281 -4.32 -12.56 -4.24
CA PHE A 281 -3.42 -11.76 -5.08
C PHE A 281 -3.78 -11.85 -6.57
N ILE A 282 -4.15 -13.03 -7.07
CA ILE A 282 -4.59 -13.20 -8.47
C ILE A 282 -5.94 -12.52 -8.70
N ARG A 283 -6.91 -12.72 -7.81
CA ARG A 283 -8.25 -12.11 -7.97
C ARG A 283 -8.18 -10.60 -8.00
N ALA A 284 -7.36 -9.99 -7.17
CA ALA A 284 -7.18 -8.55 -7.14
C ALA A 284 -6.77 -7.96 -8.49
N GLN A 285 -6.04 -8.74 -9.32
CA GLN A 285 -5.63 -8.30 -10.66
C GLN A 285 -6.79 -8.23 -11.67
N THR A 286 -7.83 -9.05 -11.46
CA THR A 286 -8.96 -9.19 -12.40
C THR A 286 -10.26 -8.56 -11.91
N ASP A 287 -10.45 -8.54 -10.61
CA ASP A 287 -11.66 -8.01 -9.96
C ASP A 287 -11.26 -7.23 -8.69
N PRO A 288 -10.92 -5.94 -8.81
CA PRO A 288 -10.56 -5.11 -7.67
C PRO A 288 -11.75 -4.92 -6.72
N GLU A 289 -11.46 -4.88 -5.41
CA GLU A 289 -12.46 -4.82 -4.35
C GLU A 289 -13.14 -3.43 -4.20
N PHE A 290 -13.01 -2.52 -5.18
CA PHE A 290 -13.66 -1.21 -5.14
C PHE A 290 -14.65 -1.02 -6.28
N ARG A 291 -15.68 -0.19 -6.02
CA ARG A 291 -16.61 0.30 -7.03
C ARG A 291 -16.69 1.83 -6.91
N ILE A 292 -16.54 2.50 -8.04
CA ILE A 292 -16.57 3.96 -8.11
C ILE A 292 -18.01 4.39 -8.37
N LYS A 293 -18.55 5.19 -7.46
CA LYS A 293 -19.87 5.80 -7.55
C LYS A 293 -19.84 7.10 -8.36
N GLU A 294 -18.82 7.93 -8.14
CA GLU A 294 -18.65 9.21 -8.82
C GLU A 294 -17.16 9.50 -9.04
N TYR A 295 -16.83 10.08 -10.20
CA TYR A 295 -15.52 10.66 -10.49
C TYR A 295 -15.73 12.00 -11.22
N ARG A 296 -15.12 13.04 -10.74
CA ARG A 296 -15.15 14.38 -11.34
C ARG A 296 -13.78 15.02 -11.28
#